data_7886e189f0314f0b52257b5e5c75a1d1
#
_entry.id   7886e189f0314f0b52257b5e5c75a1d1
#
_cell.length_a   1.000
_cell.length_b   1.000
_cell.length_c   1.000
_cell.angle_alpha   90.00
_cell.angle_beta   90.00
_cell.angle_gamma   90.00
#
_symmetry.space_group_name_H-M   'P 1'
#
loop_
_entity.id
_entity.type
_entity.pdbx_description
1 polymer ?
#
loop_
_entity_poly.entity_id
_entity_poly.type
_entity_poly.pdbx_seq_one_letter_code
_entity_poly.pdbx_strand_id
1 'polypeptide(L)'
;MNEVQPAEEYKRLLSDFLKKGFVFEYLYQKGGDSSCVYVFRFKKGKSFFDLREVSGGNELNFVVYTDGAYTFPSLKNAFPKAYRQFAIRHLFKRPSAEERRAFIAGLLREALANSTTDFFGITL
;
A
#
# COMPACT_ATOMS: atom_id res chain seq x y z
N MET A 1 -16.50 -10.24 2.41
CA MET A 1 -15.56 -9.99 1.32
C MET A 1 -14.49 -11.06 1.31
N ASN A 2 -14.15 -11.58 0.15
CA ASN A 2 -13.13 -12.61 0.00
C ASN A 2 -11.74 -11.96 -0.04
N GLU A 3 -10.81 -12.38 0.82
CA GLU A 3 -9.45 -11.84 0.91
C GLU A 3 -8.66 -12.03 -0.39
N VAL A 4 -9.04 -13.01 -1.19
CA VAL A 4 -8.37 -13.30 -2.48
C VAL A 4 -8.53 -12.15 -3.46
N GLN A 5 -9.69 -11.47 -3.44
CA GLN A 5 -9.94 -10.34 -4.35
C GLN A 5 -8.99 -9.18 -4.12
N PRO A 6 -8.79 -8.69 -2.87
CA PRO A 6 -7.82 -7.62 -2.64
C PRO A 6 -6.40 -8.03 -3.01
N ALA A 7 -6.00 -9.28 -2.73
CA ALA A 7 -4.66 -9.75 -3.06
C ALA A 7 -4.41 -9.71 -4.58
N GLU A 8 -5.35 -10.23 -5.36
CA GLU A 8 -5.24 -10.22 -6.82
C GLU A 8 -5.28 -8.79 -7.37
N GLU A 9 -6.09 -7.93 -6.77
CA GLU A 9 -6.17 -6.52 -7.15
C GLU A 9 -4.84 -5.81 -6.94
N TYR A 10 -4.20 -5.99 -5.79
CA TYR A 10 -2.90 -5.37 -5.51
C TYR A 10 -1.81 -5.90 -6.44
N LYS A 11 -1.80 -7.20 -6.74
CA LYS A 11 -0.82 -7.76 -7.67
C LYS A 11 -0.97 -7.13 -9.06
N ARG A 12 -2.20 -6.90 -9.49
CA ARG A 12 -2.49 -6.26 -10.77
C ARG A 12 -2.10 -4.77 -10.74
N LEU A 13 -2.55 -4.05 -9.71
CA LEU A 13 -2.29 -2.61 -9.58
C LEU A 13 -0.81 -2.30 -9.43
N LEU A 14 -0.08 -3.16 -8.74
CA LEU A 14 1.33 -2.95 -8.41
C LEU A 14 2.25 -3.91 -9.17
N SER A 15 1.82 -4.35 -10.36
CA SER A 15 2.62 -5.26 -11.18
C SER A 15 3.99 -4.69 -11.54
N ASP A 16 4.13 -3.36 -11.59
CA ASP A 16 5.42 -2.72 -11.86
C ASP A 16 6.46 -3.10 -10.81
N PHE A 17 6.04 -3.30 -9.55
CA PHE A 17 6.93 -3.75 -8.49
C PHE A 17 7.37 -5.19 -8.71
N LEU A 18 6.46 -6.05 -9.16
CA LEU A 18 6.80 -7.43 -9.48
C LEU A 18 7.82 -7.50 -10.61
N LYS A 19 7.71 -6.61 -11.60
CA LYS A 19 8.68 -6.51 -12.69
C LYS A 19 10.06 -6.04 -12.22
N LYS A 20 10.11 -5.34 -11.09
CA LYS A 20 11.35 -4.87 -10.48
C LYS A 20 11.96 -5.88 -9.52
N GLY A 21 11.39 -7.07 -9.42
CA GLY A 21 11.91 -8.13 -8.58
C GLY A 21 11.31 -8.25 -7.19
N PHE A 22 10.27 -7.47 -6.89
CA PHE A 22 9.55 -7.64 -5.63
C PHE A 22 8.71 -8.92 -5.68
N VAL A 23 8.61 -9.58 -4.54
CA VAL A 23 7.81 -10.80 -4.37
C VAL A 23 6.61 -10.48 -3.49
N PHE A 24 5.44 -10.87 -3.94
CA PHE A 24 4.20 -10.61 -3.22
C PHE A 24 3.93 -11.69 -2.18
N GLU A 25 3.54 -11.27 -0.97
CA GLU A 25 3.07 -12.15 0.11
C GLU A 25 1.79 -11.58 0.70
N TYR A 26 0.86 -12.47 1.02
CA TYR A 26 -0.35 -12.10 1.72
C TYR A 26 -0.32 -12.70 3.13
N LEU A 27 -0.56 -11.86 4.14
CA LEU A 27 -0.57 -12.29 5.53
C LEU A 27 -1.85 -11.80 6.20
N TYR A 28 -2.33 -12.58 7.14
CA TYR A 28 -3.49 -12.23 7.93
C TYR A 28 -3.09 -12.22 9.40
N GLN A 29 -3.41 -11.13 10.09
CA GLN A 29 -3.16 -11.00 11.51
C GLN A 29 -4.46 -10.70 12.22
N LYS A 30 -4.82 -11.56 13.17
CA LYS A 30 -6.00 -11.33 14.00
C LYS A 30 -5.61 -10.36 15.11
N GLY A 31 -6.30 -9.22 15.16
CA GLY A 31 -6.08 -8.24 16.21
C GLY A 31 -6.67 -8.66 17.54
N GLY A 32 -6.17 -8.09 18.63
CA GLY A 32 -6.61 -8.42 19.97
C GLY A 32 -8.04 -8.03 20.28
N ASP A 33 -8.60 -7.05 19.58
CA ASP A 33 -9.93 -6.49 19.82
C ASP A 33 -10.87 -6.77 18.66
N SER A 34 -10.92 -7.99 18.19
CA SER A 34 -11.76 -8.41 17.06
C SER A 34 -11.47 -7.68 15.75
N SER A 35 -10.51 -6.77 15.71
CA SER A 35 -10.07 -6.17 14.47
C SER A 35 -9.14 -7.12 13.74
N CYS A 36 -9.33 -7.23 12.42
CA CYS A 36 -8.51 -8.08 11.58
C CYS A 36 -7.62 -7.19 10.72
N VAL A 37 -6.35 -7.55 10.59
CA VAL A 37 -5.42 -6.83 9.76
C VAL A 37 -5.01 -7.73 8.60
N TYR A 38 -5.27 -7.27 7.40
CA TYR A 38 -4.86 -7.95 6.17
C TYR A 38 -3.61 -7.24 5.64
N VAL A 39 -2.52 -7.97 5.54
CA VAL A 39 -1.22 -7.42 5.13
C VAL A 39 -0.90 -7.89 3.72
N PHE A 40 -0.74 -6.93 2.82
CA PHE A 40 -0.34 -7.17 1.43
C PHE A 40 1.09 -6.66 1.29
N ARG A 41 2.04 -7.61 1.25
CA ARG A 41 3.46 -7.31 1.35
C ARG A 41 4.17 -7.49 0.02
N PHE A 42 5.01 -6.50 -0.32
CA PHE A 42 5.90 -6.59 -1.48
C PHE A 42 7.33 -6.56 -0.96
N LYS A 43 8.02 -7.67 -1.12
CA LYS A 43 9.32 -7.92 -0.50
C LYS A 43 10.41 -7.95 -1.55
N LYS A 44 11.54 -7.31 -1.24
CA LYS A 44 12.74 -7.36 -2.07
C LYS A 44 13.96 -7.55 -1.17
N GLY A 45 14.61 -8.73 -1.24
CA GLY A 45 15.68 -9.07 -0.33
C GLY A 45 15.17 -9.15 1.10
N LYS A 46 15.80 -8.40 2.00
CA LYS A 46 15.41 -8.34 3.40
C LYS A 46 14.48 -7.17 3.71
N SER A 47 14.18 -6.36 2.71
CA SER A 47 13.32 -5.20 2.86
C SER A 47 11.95 -5.47 2.26
N PHE A 48 10.94 -4.75 2.74
CA PHE A 48 9.60 -4.88 2.18
C PHE A 48 8.78 -3.63 2.49
N PHE A 49 7.67 -3.48 1.76
CA PHE A 49 6.63 -2.57 2.17
C PHE A 49 5.31 -3.31 2.28
N ASP A 50 4.48 -2.85 3.18
CA ASP A 50 3.17 -3.43 3.44
C ASP A 50 2.08 -2.41 3.15
N LEU A 51 1.00 -2.91 2.56
CA LEU A 51 -0.28 -2.22 2.57
C LEU A 51 -1.16 -2.99 3.55
N ARG A 52 -1.51 -2.34 4.66
CA ARG A 52 -2.25 -2.97 5.74
C ARG A 52 -3.68 -2.45 5.75
N GLU A 53 -4.62 -3.34 5.53
CA GLU A 53 -6.04 -3.01 5.55
C GLU A 53 -6.66 -3.47 6.86
N VAL A 54 -7.34 -2.55 7.52
CA VAL A 54 -8.02 -2.78 8.79
C VAL A 54 -9.50 -2.51 8.58
N SER A 55 -10.35 -3.24 9.31
CA SER A 55 -11.79 -3.04 9.30
C SER A 55 -12.40 -3.12 7.90
N GLY A 56 -12.07 -4.19 7.16
CA GLY A 56 -12.64 -4.43 5.84
C GLY A 56 -12.25 -3.40 4.79
N GLY A 57 -11.09 -2.76 4.96
CA GLY A 57 -10.59 -1.76 4.01
C GLY A 57 -11.00 -0.33 4.35
N ASN A 58 -11.61 -0.11 5.52
CA ASN A 58 -11.95 1.24 5.97
C ASN A 58 -10.70 2.04 6.32
N GLU A 59 -9.63 1.36 6.66
CA GLU A 59 -8.35 1.97 6.99
C GLU A 59 -7.25 1.27 6.21
N LEU A 60 -6.40 2.05 5.56
CA LEU A 60 -5.30 1.54 4.75
C LEU A 60 -4.02 2.24 5.17
N ASN A 61 -3.05 1.47 5.66
CA ASN A 61 -1.78 2.00 6.14
C ASN A 61 -0.63 1.50 5.26
N PHE A 62 0.29 2.42 4.95
CA PHE A 62 1.51 2.12 4.22
C PHE A 62 2.68 2.08 5.19
N VAL A 63 3.39 0.95 5.21
CA VAL A 63 4.48 0.69 6.15
C VAL A 63 5.67 0.16 5.37
N VAL A 64 6.87 0.62 5.71
CA VAL A 64 8.11 0.18 5.06
C VAL A 64 9.04 -0.42 6.11
N TYR A 65 9.69 -1.53 5.75
CA TYR A 65 10.69 -2.19 6.60
C TYR A 65 12.03 -2.20 5.88
N THR A 66 13.01 -1.48 6.43
CA THR A 66 14.36 -1.43 5.90
C THR A 66 15.36 -1.41 7.05
N ASP A 67 16.51 -2.06 6.87
CA ASP A 67 17.62 -2.05 7.83
C ASP A 67 17.20 -2.44 9.24
N GLY A 68 16.28 -3.41 9.33
CA GLY A 68 15.82 -3.93 10.63
C GLY A 68 14.82 -3.05 11.36
N ALA A 69 14.27 -2.01 10.72
CA ALA A 69 13.35 -1.10 11.36
C ALA A 69 12.14 -0.79 10.48
N TYR A 70 10.97 -0.64 11.12
CA TYR A 70 9.77 -0.18 10.45
C TYR A 70 9.75 1.34 10.40
N THR A 71 9.29 1.88 9.26
CA THR A 71 9.02 3.31 9.11
C THR A 71 7.62 3.48 8.52
N PHE A 72 7.06 4.67 8.73
CA PHE A 72 5.70 4.97 8.32
C PHE A 72 5.69 6.23 7.46
N PRO A 73 6.17 6.13 6.20
CA PRO A 73 6.22 7.31 5.33
C PRO A 73 4.83 7.87 5.10
N SER A 74 4.72 9.20 5.15
CA SER A 74 3.45 9.87 4.92
C SER A 74 3.26 10.11 3.42
N LEU A 75 2.40 9.33 2.79
CA LEU A 75 2.04 9.54 1.39
C LEU A 75 1.31 10.86 1.20
N LYS A 76 0.54 11.30 2.21
CA LYS A 76 -0.12 12.59 2.18
C LYS A 76 0.90 13.74 2.08
N ASN A 77 1.98 13.65 2.84
CA ASN A 77 3.03 14.68 2.79
C ASN A 77 3.85 14.59 1.49
N ALA A 78 4.02 13.40 0.95
CA ALA A 78 4.74 13.20 -0.30
C ALA A 78 3.91 13.64 -1.51
N PHE A 79 2.58 13.48 -1.45
CA PHE A 79 1.67 13.78 -2.56
C PHE A 79 0.48 14.63 -2.08
N PRO A 80 0.73 15.85 -1.57
CA PRO A 80 -0.34 16.65 -0.95
C PRO A 80 -1.41 17.06 -1.95
N LYS A 81 -1.03 17.35 -3.18
CA LYS A 81 -1.98 17.76 -4.21
C LYS A 81 -2.92 16.61 -4.59
N ALA A 82 -2.38 15.40 -4.74
CA ALA A 82 -3.17 14.23 -5.08
C ALA A 82 -4.18 13.91 -3.97
N TYR A 83 -3.77 14.01 -2.72
CA TYR A 83 -4.66 13.80 -1.58
C TYR A 83 -5.77 14.84 -1.53
N ARG A 84 -5.46 16.09 -1.82
CA ARG A 84 -6.45 17.15 -1.85
C ARG A 84 -7.49 16.90 -2.94
N GLN A 85 -7.04 16.53 -4.13
CA GLN A 85 -7.94 16.22 -5.24
C GLN A 85 -8.83 15.02 -4.94
N PHE A 86 -8.26 14.01 -4.31
CA PHE A 86 -9.02 12.81 -3.93
C PHE A 86 -10.09 13.16 -2.89
N ALA A 87 -9.73 13.98 -1.88
CA ALA A 87 -10.67 14.43 -0.85
C ALA A 87 -11.81 15.24 -1.46
N ILE A 88 -11.51 16.15 -2.39
CA ILE A 88 -12.53 16.95 -3.06
C ILE A 88 -13.49 16.07 -3.86
N ARG A 89 -12.95 15.07 -4.56
CA ARG A 89 -13.75 14.15 -5.36
C ARG A 89 -14.73 13.34 -4.51
N HIS A 90 -14.40 13.13 -3.23
CA HIS A 90 -15.19 12.31 -2.31
C HIS A 90 -15.82 13.11 -1.18
N LEU A 91 -16.09 14.42 -1.41
CA LEU A 91 -16.72 15.29 -0.39
C LEU A 91 -18.09 14.79 0.04
N PHE A 92 -18.88 14.30 -0.92
CA PHE A 92 -20.27 13.91 -0.66
C PHE A 92 -20.49 12.41 -0.67
N LYS A 93 -19.49 11.66 -1.09
CA LYS A 93 -19.56 10.21 -1.12
C LYS A 93 -18.23 9.63 -0.70
N ARG A 94 -18.26 8.85 0.37
CA ARG A 94 -17.06 8.20 0.89
C ARG A 94 -16.47 7.27 -0.17
N PRO A 95 -15.14 7.25 -0.35
CA PRO A 95 -14.53 6.35 -1.32
C PRO A 95 -14.72 4.89 -0.91
N SER A 96 -14.90 4.02 -1.90
CA SER A 96 -14.94 2.58 -1.68
C SER A 96 -13.55 2.06 -1.36
N ALA A 97 -13.48 0.83 -0.84
CA ALA A 97 -12.19 0.18 -0.61
C ALA A 97 -11.39 0.07 -1.92
N GLU A 98 -12.07 -0.26 -3.02
CA GLU A 98 -11.42 -0.36 -4.33
C GLU A 98 -10.85 0.97 -4.79
N GLU A 99 -11.59 2.05 -4.60
CA GLU A 99 -11.12 3.38 -4.95
C GLU A 99 -9.89 3.79 -4.12
N ARG A 100 -9.87 3.46 -2.83
CA ARG A 100 -8.71 3.71 -1.98
C ARG A 100 -7.49 2.92 -2.42
N ARG A 101 -7.68 1.63 -2.73
CA ARG A 101 -6.58 0.79 -3.22
C ARG A 101 -5.99 1.33 -4.51
N ALA A 102 -6.84 1.70 -5.46
CA ALA A 102 -6.40 2.26 -6.73
C ALA A 102 -5.67 3.58 -6.53
N PHE A 103 -6.17 4.44 -5.64
CA PHE A 103 -5.54 5.71 -5.34
C PHE A 103 -4.14 5.52 -4.75
N ILE A 104 -4.01 4.72 -3.70
CA ILE A 104 -2.72 4.47 -3.06
C ILE A 104 -1.75 3.77 -4.02
N ALA A 105 -2.22 2.78 -4.76
CA ALA A 105 -1.38 2.09 -5.74
C ALA A 105 -0.86 3.05 -6.81
N GLY A 106 -1.69 4.00 -7.24
CA GLY A 106 -1.27 5.03 -8.20
C GLY A 106 -0.13 5.87 -7.66
N LEU A 107 -0.21 6.28 -6.39
CA LEU A 107 0.86 7.05 -5.75
C LEU A 107 2.14 6.24 -5.63
N LEU A 108 2.05 4.97 -5.27
CA LEU A 108 3.21 4.11 -5.14
C LEU A 108 3.89 3.86 -6.49
N ARG A 109 3.10 3.67 -7.55
CA ARG A 109 3.65 3.55 -8.91
C ARG A 109 4.37 4.81 -9.34
N GLU A 110 3.80 5.97 -9.03
CA GLU A 110 4.44 7.25 -9.34
C GLU A 110 5.76 7.40 -8.57
N ALA A 111 5.76 7.04 -7.29
CA ALA A 111 6.98 7.07 -6.49
C ALA A 111 8.04 6.12 -7.03
N LEU A 112 7.64 4.93 -7.49
CA LEU A 112 8.56 3.98 -8.10
C LEU A 112 9.13 4.52 -9.41
N ALA A 113 8.30 5.11 -10.25
CA ALA A 113 8.73 5.67 -11.53
C ALA A 113 9.74 6.81 -11.34
N ASN A 114 9.60 7.56 -10.25
CA ASN A 114 10.51 8.67 -9.94
C ASN A 114 11.74 8.23 -9.13
N SER A 115 11.82 6.95 -8.75
CA SER A 115 12.94 6.40 -7.97
C SER A 115 14.05 5.94 -8.91
N THR A 116 15.30 6.25 -8.57
CA THR A 116 16.45 5.80 -9.35
C THR A 116 17.23 4.70 -8.65
N THR A 117 17.45 4.84 -7.34
CA THR A 117 18.26 3.90 -6.58
C THR A 117 17.47 3.17 -5.49
N ASP A 118 16.48 3.83 -4.92
CA ASP A 118 15.69 3.24 -3.84
C ASP A 118 14.24 3.69 -3.88
N PHE A 119 13.37 2.87 -3.30
CA PHE A 119 11.97 3.18 -3.10
C PHE A 119 11.71 3.25 -1.60
N PHE A 120 11.58 4.46 -1.05
CA PHE A 120 11.42 4.70 0.40
C PHE A 120 12.45 3.93 1.23
N GLY A 121 13.71 3.92 0.77
CA GLY A 121 14.80 3.22 1.45
C GLY A 121 15.02 1.78 1.01
N ILE A 122 14.11 1.19 0.26
CA ILE A 122 14.27 -0.17 -0.28
C ILE A 122 15.14 -0.07 -1.54
N THR A 123 16.30 -0.71 -1.53
CA THR A 123 17.20 -0.70 -2.68
C THR A 123 16.57 -1.41 -3.88
N LEU A 124 16.57 -0.74 -5.00
CA LEU A 124 15.99 -1.26 -6.24
C LEU A 124 16.99 -2.05 -7.07
#